data_850a82b93eb105593732f3b11c868147
#
_entry.id   850a82b93eb105593732f3b11c868147
#
_cell.length_a   1.000
_cell.length_b   1.000
_cell.length_c   1.000
_cell.angle_alpha   90.00
_cell.angle_beta   90.00
_cell.angle_gamma   90.00
#
_symmetry.space_group_name_H-M   'P 1'
#
loop_
_entity.id
_entity.type
_entity.pdbx_description
1 polymer ?
#
loop_
_entity_poly.entity_id
_entity_poly.type
_entity_poly.pdbx_seq_one_letter_code
_entity_poly.pdbx_strand_id
1 'polypeptide(L)'
;GIQCEEMEDEKTRKLIFVNEELKLRFFLAKASDVPTYVEYGAADIGIVGKDTILEEDRKLYEVLDLGFGKCKMCVCGPESARELLNNHGMIRVASKYTKIAKDYFYNKKHQTVEIIKLNGSVELAPIVGLSEVIVDIVETGTTLKENGLGVLEEVCPLSARMVVNQVSMKMEDERIRKIIADLKEVINN
;
A
#
# COMPACT_ATOMS: atom_id res chain seq x y z
N GLY A 1 0.15 18.35 -16.37
CA GLY A 1 0.35 19.77 -16.50
C GLY A 1 0.41 20.57 -15.18
N ILE A 2 0.37 19.94 -13.99
CA ILE A 2 0.57 20.66 -12.73
C ILE A 2 2.08 20.67 -12.44
N GLN A 3 2.70 21.84 -12.53
CA GLN A 3 4.12 22.02 -12.24
C GLN A 3 4.31 22.75 -10.90
N CYS A 4 5.32 22.38 -10.16
CA CYS A 4 5.77 23.06 -8.96
C CYS A 4 7.30 23.00 -8.94
N GLU A 5 7.95 24.01 -9.49
CA GLU A 5 9.41 24.06 -9.67
C GLU A 5 10.18 23.81 -8.37
N GLU A 6 9.66 24.27 -7.23
CA GLU A 6 10.29 24.06 -5.94
C GLU A 6 10.31 22.58 -5.49
N MET A 7 9.44 21.72 -6.03
CA MET A 7 9.43 20.28 -5.75
C MET A 7 10.51 19.52 -6.53
N GLU A 8 11.03 20.11 -7.61
CA GLU A 8 12.04 19.51 -8.48
C GLU A 8 13.46 19.73 -7.94
N ASP A 9 13.63 20.64 -6.97
CA ASP A 9 14.92 20.88 -6.32
C ASP A 9 15.22 19.80 -5.26
N GLU A 10 16.06 18.83 -5.62
CA GLU A 10 16.49 17.75 -4.72
C GLU A 10 17.18 18.21 -3.43
N LYS A 11 17.63 19.47 -3.36
CA LYS A 11 18.30 20.04 -2.18
C LYS A 11 17.33 20.73 -1.23
N THR A 12 16.07 20.90 -1.63
CA THR A 12 15.10 21.59 -0.79
C THR A 12 14.80 20.78 0.48
N ARG A 13 14.69 21.49 1.60
CA ARG A 13 14.19 20.96 2.88
C ARG A 13 12.80 21.45 3.21
N LYS A 14 12.15 22.11 2.25
CA LYS A 14 10.76 22.54 2.41
C LYS A 14 9.87 21.32 2.53
N LEU A 15 8.85 21.41 3.35
CA LEU A 15 7.84 20.37 3.53
C LEU A 15 6.54 20.71 2.81
N ILE A 16 6.34 21.97 2.45
CA ILE A 16 5.12 22.46 1.80
C ILE A 16 5.53 23.23 0.56
N PHE A 17 4.85 22.93 -0.54
CA PHE A 17 5.03 23.53 -1.86
C PHE A 17 3.70 24.09 -2.33
N VAL A 18 3.71 25.25 -2.97
CA VAL A 18 2.49 25.96 -3.38
C VAL A 18 2.52 26.23 -4.87
N ASN A 19 1.42 25.90 -5.55
CA ASN A 19 1.11 26.39 -6.88
C ASN A 19 0.01 27.45 -6.72
N GLU A 20 0.36 28.72 -6.80
CA GLU A 20 -0.55 29.85 -6.58
C GLU A 20 -1.60 29.97 -7.68
N GLU A 21 -1.25 29.65 -8.92
CA GLU A 21 -2.16 29.73 -10.07
C GLU A 21 -3.33 28.76 -9.92
N LEU A 22 -3.02 27.52 -9.58
CA LEU A 22 -4.00 26.45 -9.38
C LEU A 22 -4.57 26.42 -7.96
N LYS A 23 -4.06 27.27 -7.07
CA LYS A 23 -4.41 27.27 -5.64
C LYS A 23 -4.28 25.88 -5.01
N LEU A 24 -3.18 25.19 -5.35
CA LEU A 24 -2.85 23.89 -4.82
C LEU A 24 -1.65 24.00 -3.87
N ARG A 25 -1.74 23.24 -2.78
CA ARG A 25 -0.67 23.11 -1.81
C ARG A 25 -0.30 21.64 -1.69
N PHE A 26 0.97 21.34 -1.86
CA PHE A 26 1.51 19.99 -1.77
C PHE A 26 2.39 19.86 -0.56
N PHE A 27 2.41 18.68 0.03
CA PHE A 27 3.43 18.28 1.00
C PHE A 27 3.76 16.80 0.84
N LEU A 28 5.01 16.45 1.16
CA LEU A 28 5.50 15.09 1.11
C LEU A 28 5.43 14.47 2.51
N ALA A 29 4.81 13.32 2.61
CA ALA A 29 4.68 12.58 3.85
C ALA A 29 5.15 11.13 3.65
N LYS A 30 5.45 10.43 4.75
CA LYS A 30 5.64 8.98 4.67
C LYS A 30 4.36 8.32 4.20
N ALA A 31 4.48 7.30 3.35
CA ALA A 31 3.32 6.61 2.80
C ALA A 31 2.32 6.15 3.87
N SER A 32 2.82 5.60 5.00
CA SER A 32 2.00 5.18 6.14
C SER A 32 1.18 6.31 6.78
N ASP A 33 1.62 7.55 6.64
CA ASP A 33 0.97 8.70 7.29
C ASP A 33 -0.05 9.39 6.38
N VAL A 34 0.05 9.20 5.06
CA VAL A 34 -0.86 9.81 4.07
C VAL A 34 -2.34 9.54 4.38
N PRO A 35 -2.78 8.30 4.67
CA PRO A 35 -4.17 8.05 5.03
C PRO A 35 -4.65 8.83 6.25
N THR A 36 -3.78 9.03 7.24
CA THR A 36 -4.08 9.82 8.43
C THR A 36 -4.28 11.30 8.09
N TYR A 37 -3.39 11.90 7.29
CA TYR A 37 -3.56 13.29 6.86
C TYR A 37 -4.86 13.50 6.08
N VAL A 38 -5.23 12.55 5.23
CA VAL A 38 -6.48 12.62 4.47
C VAL A 38 -7.69 12.40 5.36
N GLU A 39 -7.69 11.41 6.25
CA GLU A 39 -8.82 11.15 7.15
C GLU A 39 -9.15 12.36 8.02
N TYR A 40 -8.13 13.02 8.59
CA TYR A 40 -8.30 14.19 9.45
C TYR A 40 -8.52 15.51 8.70
N GLY A 41 -8.55 15.50 7.38
CA GLY A 41 -8.77 16.69 6.55
C GLY A 41 -7.60 17.68 6.52
N ALA A 42 -6.41 17.26 6.95
CA ALA A 42 -5.19 18.04 6.78
C ALA A 42 -4.74 18.05 5.31
N ALA A 43 -5.13 17.02 4.56
CA ALA A 43 -5.09 16.97 3.10
C ALA A 43 -6.47 16.59 2.56
N ASP A 44 -6.90 17.27 1.48
CA ASP A 44 -8.14 16.92 0.77
C ASP A 44 -7.96 15.64 -0.05
N ILE A 45 -6.77 15.48 -0.63
CA ILE A 45 -6.39 14.40 -1.55
C ILE A 45 -5.06 13.81 -1.08
N GLY A 46 -4.93 12.49 -1.21
CA GLY A 46 -3.66 11.78 -1.00
C GLY A 46 -3.37 10.82 -2.15
N ILE A 47 -2.09 10.63 -2.43
CA ILE A 47 -1.59 9.60 -3.35
C ILE A 47 -0.80 8.60 -2.51
N VAL A 48 -1.20 7.33 -2.55
CA VAL A 48 -0.63 6.29 -1.69
C VAL A 48 -0.83 4.90 -2.29
N GLY A 49 0.00 3.93 -1.92
CA GLY A 49 -0.15 2.54 -2.34
C GLY A 49 -1.40 1.87 -1.76
N LYS A 50 -1.98 0.95 -2.54
CA LYS A 50 -3.14 0.15 -2.10
C LYS A 50 -2.84 -0.67 -0.84
N ASP A 51 -1.61 -1.13 -0.67
CA ASP A 51 -1.12 -1.81 0.53
C ASP A 51 -1.32 -0.96 1.78
N THR A 52 -0.94 0.30 1.72
CA THR A 52 -1.09 1.25 2.84
C THR A 52 -2.56 1.52 3.16
N ILE A 53 -3.42 1.66 2.13
CA ILE A 53 -4.87 1.85 2.33
C ILE A 53 -5.45 0.64 3.08
N LEU A 54 -5.09 -0.57 2.67
CA LEU A 54 -5.59 -1.81 3.27
C LEU A 54 -5.05 -2.02 4.70
N GLU A 55 -3.78 -1.70 4.95
CA GLU A 55 -3.15 -1.89 6.26
C GLU A 55 -3.65 -0.86 7.28
N GLU A 56 -3.72 0.43 6.88
CA GLU A 56 -4.14 1.50 7.77
C GLU A 56 -5.65 1.55 8.02
N ASP A 57 -6.47 1.08 7.06
CA ASP A 57 -7.93 0.96 7.15
C ASP A 57 -8.64 2.22 7.65
N ARG A 58 -8.25 3.38 7.13
CA ARG A 58 -8.78 4.68 7.51
C ARG A 58 -10.08 5.02 6.77
N LYS A 59 -10.88 5.92 7.35
CA LYS A 59 -12.14 6.39 6.77
C LYS A 59 -11.89 7.44 5.68
N LEU A 60 -11.69 7.01 4.46
CA LEU A 60 -11.46 7.85 3.29
C LEU A 60 -12.12 7.23 2.04
N TYR A 61 -12.21 7.98 0.96
CA TYR A 61 -12.65 7.48 -0.33
C TYR A 61 -11.44 7.14 -1.20
N GLU A 62 -11.35 5.91 -1.65
CA GLU A 62 -10.44 5.51 -2.73
C GLU A 62 -11.18 5.76 -4.05
N VAL A 63 -10.69 6.72 -4.85
CA VAL A 63 -11.45 7.24 -6.00
C VAL A 63 -10.84 6.88 -7.34
N LEU A 64 -9.54 6.55 -7.41
CA LEU A 64 -8.86 6.28 -8.66
C LEU A 64 -7.66 5.33 -8.49
N ASP A 65 -7.57 4.34 -9.37
CA ASP A 65 -6.35 3.58 -9.61
C ASP A 65 -5.48 4.37 -10.59
N LEU A 66 -4.28 4.74 -10.18
CA LEU A 66 -3.39 5.56 -10.98
C LEU A 66 -2.58 4.76 -12.01
N GLY A 67 -2.66 3.43 -11.97
CA GLY A 67 -2.09 2.53 -12.98
C GLY A 67 -0.58 2.34 -12.94
N PHE A 68 0.13 2.95 -11.98
CA PHE A 68 1.57 2.78 -11.79
C PHE A 68 1.91 2.15 -10.43
N GLY A 69 3.19 1.80 -10.22
CA GLY A 69 3.64 1.11 -9.02
C GLY A 69 2.97 -0.27 -8.85
N LYS A 70 2.71 -0.96 -9.96
CA LYS A 70 2.01 -2.26 -9.94
C LYS A 70 2.89 -3.33 -9.33
N CYS A 71 2.38 -3.98 -8.30
CA CYS A 71 2.97 -5.11 -7.62
C CYS A 71 1.86 -6.00 -7.02
N LYS A 72 2.22 -6.96 -6.21
CA LYS A 72 1.25 -7.87 -5.59
C LYS A 72 1.57 -8.07 -4.11
N MET A 73 0.55 -8.20 -3.29
CA MET A 73 0.67 -8.76 -1.96
C MET A 73 0.62 -10.27 -2.07
N CYS A 74 1.59 -10.97 -1.49
CA CYS A 74 1.72 -12.42 -1.61
C CYS A 74 2.01 -13.08 -0.27
N VAL A 75 1.58 -14.34 -0.14
CA VAL A 75 2.12 -15.27 0.86
C VAL A 75 3.36 -15.90 0.24
N CYS A 76 4.49 -15.77 0.90
CA CYS A 76 5.78 -16.28 0.42
C CYS A 76 6.46 -17.15 1.47
N GLY A 77 7.28 -18.08 1.02
CA GLY A 77 8.00 -19.00 1.90
C GLY A 77 8.78 -20.05 1.11
N PRO A 78 9.41 -20.99 1.80
CA PRO A 78 10.00 -22.16 1.16
C PRO A 78 8.88 -23.05 0.57
N GLU A 79 9.15 -23.74 -0.56
CA GLU A 79 8.16 -24.60 -1.21
C GLU A 79 7.57 -25.67 -0.27
N SER A 80 8.35 -26.15 0.70
CA SER A 80 7.88 -27.08 1.72
C SER A 80 6.75 -26.55 2.60
N ALA A 81 6.60 -25.23 2.71
CA ALA A 81 5.50 -24.62 3.47
C ALA A 81 4.15 -24.65 2.75
N ARG A 82 4.11 -24.98 1.45
CA ARG A 82 2.88 -25.04 0.65
C ARG A 82 1.87 -26.05 1.21
N GLU A 83 2.35 -27.19 1.67
CA GLU A 83 1.49 -28.22 2.30
C GLU A 83 0.86 -27.74 3.61
N LEU A 84 1.61 -26.94 4.40
CA LEU A 84 1.11 -26.37 5.65
C LEU A 84 -0.04 -25.37 5.41
N LEU A 85 0.03 -24.62 4.31
CA LEU A 85 -1.04 -23.70 3.90
C LEU A 85 -2.32 -24.44 3.49
N ASN A 86 -2.20 -25.65 2.94
CA ASN A 86 -3.35 -26.46 2.49
C ASN A 86 -3.98 -27.27 3.63
N ASN A 87 -3.21 -27.66 4.62
CA ASN A 87 -3.66 -28.57 5.68
C ASN A 87 -4.31 -27.85 6.88
N HIS A 88 -4.52 -26.54 6.81
CA HIS A 88 -5.09 -25.70 7.89
C HIS A 88 -4.44 -25.90 9.26
N GLY A 89 -3.17 -26.32 9.27
CA GLY A 89 -2.36 -26.39 10.49
C GLY A 89 -2.11 -25.00 11.07
N MET A 90 -1.77 -24.94 12.35
CA MET A 90 -1.33 -23.69 12.94
C MET A 90 0.03 -23.33 12.36
N ILE A 91 0.14 -22.17 11.71
CA ILE A 91 1.37 -21.62 11.14
C ILE A 91 1.63 -20.23 11.68
N ARG A 92 2.91 -19.87 11.73
CA ARG A 92 3.36 -18.52 12.05
C ARG A 92 3.59 -17.76 10.75
N VAL A 93 3.08 -16.54 10.69
CA VAL A 93 3.15 -15.65 9.53
C VAL A 93 3.85 -14.37 9.95
N ALA A 94 5.04 -14.10 9.43
CA ALA A 94 5.71 -12.82 9.67
C ALA A 94 5.33 -11.81 8.60
N SER A 95 5.06 -10.57 9.00
CA SER A 95 4.69 -9.52 8.06
C SER A 95 4.87 -8.12 8.66
N LYS A 96 5.15 -7.15 7.79
CA LYS A 96 4.94 -5.73 8.08
C LYS A 96 3.45 -5.37 7.99
N TYR A 97 2.70 -6.08 7.17
CA TYR A 97 1.29 -5.87 6.82
C TYR A 97 0.39 -6.81 7.63
N THR A 98 0.33 -6.60 8.93
CA THR A 98 -0.33 -7.52 9.87
C THR A 98 -1.84 -7.57 9.71
N LYS A 99 -2.46 -6.44 9.35
CA LYS A 99 -3.89 -6.37 9.10
C LYS A 99 -4.27 -7.10 7.82
N ILE A 100 -3.52 -6.86 6.74
CA ILE A 100 -3.73 -7.57 5.46
C ILE A 100 -3.55 -9.07 5.64
N ALA A 101 -2.48 -9.49 6.34
CA ALA A 101 -2.24 -10.90 6.63
C ALA A 101 -3.39 -11.52 7.44
N LYS A 102 -3.85 -10.83 8.49
CA LYS A 102 -4.97 -11.27 9.32
C LYS A 102 -6.26 -11.41 8.50
N ASP A 103 -6.58 -10.41 7.68
CA ASP A 103 -7.77 -10.43 6.83
C ASP A 103 -7.74 -11.59 5.83
N TYR A 104 -6.57 -11.82 5.22
CA TYR A 104 -6.39 -12.93 4.29
C TYR A 104 -6.58 -14.28 4.94
N PHE A 105 -5.88 -14.57 6.03
CA PHE A 105 -5.95 -15.89 6.66
C PHE A 105 -7.27 -16.14 7.37
N TYR A 106 -7.78 -15.18 8.15
CA TYR A 106 -9.00 -15.41 8.92
C TYR A 106 -10.28 -15.27 8.08
N ASN A 107 -10.37 -14.22 7.25
CA ASN A 107 -11.62 -13.92 6.55
C ASN A 107 -11.73 -14.60 5.18
N LYS A 108 -10.61 -14.74 4.45
CA LYS A 108 -10.63 -15.40 3.13
C LYS A 108 -10.34 -16.89 3.19
N LYS A 109 -9.30 -17.30 3.90
CA LYS A 109 -8.90 -18.72 4.00
C LYS A 109 -9.58 -19.47 5.14
N HIS A 110 -10.17 -18.79 6.12
CA HIS A 110 -10.73 -19.38 7.33
C HIS A 110 -9.70 -20.25 8.08
N GLN A 111 -8.44 -19.82 8.08
CA GLN A 111 -7.32 -20.48 8.73
C GLN A 111 -6.81 -19.65 9.90
N THR A 112 -6.71 -20.27 11.08
CA THR A 112 -6.11 -19.65 12.26
C THR A 112 -4.59 -19.67 12.13
N VAL A 113 -3.96 -18.51 12.29
CA VAL A 113 -2.51 -18.34 12.21
C VAL A 113 -2.00 -17.45 13.34
N GLU A 114 -0.74 -17.61 13.71
CA GLU A 114 -0.05 -16.66 14.58
C GLU A 114 0.64 -15.61 13.71
N ILE A 115 0.29 -14.32 13.89
CA ILE A 115 0.88 -13.24 13.11
C ILE A 115 1.95 -12.52 13.91
N ILE A 116 3.18 -12.53 13.37
CA ILE A 116 4.36 -11.90 13.96
C ILE A 116 4.67 -10.62 13.20
N LYS A 117 4.57 -9.47 13.88
CA LYS A 117 4.88 -8.17 13.26
C LYS A 117 6.39 -7.98 13.17
N LEU A 118 6.86 -7.69 11.94
CA LEU A 118 8.20 -7.18 11.65
C LEU A 118 8.11 -5.83 10.93
N ASN A 119 9.15 -5.01 11.04
CA ASN A 119 9.16 -3.69 10.42
C ASN A 119 9.88 -3.63 9.06
N GLY A 120 10.59 -4.70 8.70
CA GLY A 120 11.31 -4.85 7.44
C GLY A 120 12.12 -6.15 7.41
N SER A 121 12.73 -6.46 6.26
CA SER A 121 13.52 -7.69 6.02
C SER A 121 12.78 -8.96 6.49
N VAL A 122 11.51 -9.03 6.16
CA VAL A 122 10.62 -10.10 6.64
C VAL A 122 11.03 -11.47 6.07
N GLU A 123 11.76 -11.50 4.95
CA GLU A 123 12.30 -12.70 4.30
C GLU A 123 13.25 -13.48 5.24
N LEU A 124 13.85 -12.79 6.21
CA LEU A 124 14.72 -13.43 7.19
C LEU A 124 13.94 -14.39 8.11
N ALA A 125 12.66 -14.12 8.36
CA ALA A 125 11.88 -14.86 9.33
C ALA A 125 11.78 -16.37 9.04
N PRO A 126 11.46 -16.83 7.82
CA PRO A 126 11.47 -18.25 7.50
C PRO A 126 12.87 -18.88 7.56
N ILE A 127 13.91 -18.13 7.20
CA ILE A 127 15.28 -18.60 7.15
C ILE A 127 15.80 -18.96 8.53
N VAL A 128 15.46 -18.14 9.54
CA VAL A 128 15.88 -18.35 10.93
C VAL A 128 14.86 -19.14 11.75
N GLY A 129 13.77 -19.65 11.14
CA GLY A 129 12.75 -20.45 11.81
C GLY A 129 11.81 -19.66 12.72
N LEU A 130 11.69 -18.33 12.52
CA LEU A 130 10.75 -17.51 13.27
C LEU A 130 9.31 -17.71 12.78
N SER A 131 9.11 -17.93 11.49
CA SER A 131 7.81 -18.21 10.89
C SER A 131 7.93 -19.22 9.76
N GLU A 132 6.83 -19.87 9.40
CA GLU A 132 6.77 -20.80 8.27
C GLU A 132 6.64 -20.05 6.95
N VAL A 133 5.91 -18.94 6.95
CA VAL A 133 5.66 -18.09 5.77
C VAL A 133 5.69 -16.61 6.13
N ILE A 134 5.73 -15.78 5.11
CA ILE A 134 5.60 -14.32 5.23
C ILE A 134 4.44 -13.82 4.37
N VAL A 135 3.91 -12.63 4.70
CA VAL A 135 3.05 -11.85 3.82
C VAL A 135 3.77 -10.56 3.50
N ASP A 136 4.09 -10.36 2.22
CA ASP A 136 4.84 -9.19 1.78
C ASP A 136 4.52 -8.80 0.34
N ILE A 137 5.00 -7.61 -0.05
CA ILE A 137 4.89 -7.09 -1.41
C ILE A 137 5.93 -7.78 -2.31
N VAL A 138 5.46 -8.23 -3.47
CA VAL A 138 6.32 -8.82 -4.50
C VAL A 138 6.13 -8.05 -5.81
N GLU A 139 7.21 -7.46 -6.29
CA GLU A 139 7.26 -6.83 -7.61
C GLU A 139 7.89 -7.79 -8.62
N THR A 140 9.18 -8.11 -8.49
CA THR A 140 9.93 -9.01 -9.37
C THR A 140 10.18 -10.39 -8.78
N GLY A 141 10.14 -10.51 -7.46
CA GLY A 141 10.46 -11.73 -6.72
C GLY A 141 11.95 -12.06 -6.63
N THR A 142 12.84 -11.17 -7.06
CA THR A 142 14.30 -11.39 -7.02
C THR A 142 14.81 -11.63 -5.61
N THR A 143 14.43 -10.78 -4.65
CA THR A 143 14.82 -10.90 -3.23
C THR A 143 14.39 -12.24 -2.64
N LEU A 144 13.18 -12.72 -2.96
CA LEU A 144 12.69 -14.02 -2.51
C LEU A 144 13.58 -15.16 -3.02
N LYS A 145 13.88 -15.16 -4.34
CA LYS A 145 14.70 -16.19 -4.98
C LYS A 145 16.11 -16.26 -4.41
N GLU A 146 16.74 -15.11 -4.18
CA GLU A 146 18.08 -15.02 -3.58
C GLU A 146 18.13 -15.61 -2.17
N ASN A 147 16.99 -15.63 -1.48
CA ASN A 147 16.86 -16.18 -0.14
C ASN A 147 16.21 -17.57 -0.09
N GLY A 148 16.08 -18.26 -1.23
CA GLY A 148 15.49 -19.61 -1.30
C GLY A 148 13.99 -19.65 -1.04
N LEU A 149 13.30 -18.52 -1.16
CA LEU A 149 11.86 -18.38 -1.00
C LEU A 149 11.16 -18.22 -2.34
N GLY A 150 9.88 -18.51 -2.37
CA GLY A 150 9.02 -18.30 -3.55
C GLY A 150 7.64 -17.77 -3.16
N VAL A 151 6.90 -17.33 -4.16
CA VAL A 151 5.49 -17.00 -4.01
C VAL A 151 4.69 -18.31 -3.90
N LEU A 152 3.99 -18.46 -2.79
CA LEU A 152 3.12 -19.60 -2.53
C LEU A 152 1.67 -19.29 -2.93
N GLU A 153 1.17 -18.11 -2.59
CA GLU A 153 -0.19 -17.66 -2.92
C GLU A 153 -0.21 -16.15 -3.20
N GLU A 154 -1.08 -15.71 -4.11
CA GLU A 154 -1.34 -14.29 -4.33
C GLU A 154 -2.52 -13.84 -3.45
N VAL A 155 -2.33 -12.76 -2.68
CA VAL A 155 -3.36 -12.18 -1.79
C VAL A 155 -4.22 -11.17 -2.54
N CYS A 156 -3.59 -10.18 -3.16
CA CYS A 156 -4.26 -9.16 -3.99
C CYS A 156 -3.26 -8.37 -4.84
N PRO A 157 -3.73 -7.81 -5.98
CA PRO A 157 -2.94 -6.85 -6.75
C PRO A 157 -2.86 -5.50 -6.03
N LEU A 158 -1.76 -4.80 -6.23
CA LEU A 158 -1.47 -3.49 -5.65
C LEU A 158 -1.05 -2.51 -6.74
N SER A 159 -1.37 -1.23 -6.54
CA SER A 159 -0.92 -0.10 -7.36
C SER A 159 -1.08 1.21 -6.58
N ALA A 160 -0.55 2.30 -7.11
CA ALA A 160 -0.79 3.63 -6.55
C ALA A 160 -2.26 4.04 -6.71
N ARG A 161 -2.81 4.65 -5.67
CA ARG A 161 -4.22 5.06 -5.57
C ARG A 161 -4.34 6.53 -5.21
N MET A 162 -5.37 7.16 -5.72
CA MET A 162 -5.83 8.45 -5.24
C MET A 162 -6.92 8.24 -4.18
N VAL A 163 -6.72 8.84 -3.02
CA VAL A 163 -7.68 8.85 -1.91
C VAL A 163 -8.12 10.26 -1.59
N VAL A 164 -9.35 10.41 -1.10
CA VAL A 164 -9.97 11.72 -0.84
C VAL A 164 -10.63 11.72 0.53
N ASN A 165 -10.50 12.84 1.24
CA ASN A 165 -11.23 13.08 2.49
C ASN A 165 -12.73 13.08 2.24
N GLN A 166 -13.49 12.45 3.13
CA GLN A 166 -14.94 12.29 2.95
C GLN A 166 -15.71 13.62 3.00
N VAL A 167 -15.24 14.58 3.80
CA VAL A 167 -15.86 15.90 3.90
C VAL A 167 -15.49 16.76 2.71
N SER A 168 -14.20 16.80 2.35
CA SER A 168 -13.70 17.54 1.19
C SER A 168 -14.38 17.09 -0.10
N MET A 169 -14.62 15.80 -0.27
CA MET A 169 -15.33 15.25 -1.43
C MET A 169 -16.75 15.79 -1.57
N LYS A 170 -17.38 16.18 -0.46
CA LYS A 170 -18.73 16.77 -0.46
C LYS A 170 -18.72 18.29 -0.62
N MET A 171 -17.74 18.96 -0.06
CA MET A 171 -17.67 20.43 -0.03
C MET A 171 -16.97 21.04 -1.25
N GLU A 172 -15.94 20.37 -1.75
CA GLU A 172 -15.14 20.79 -2.93
C GLU A 172 -15.41 19.90 -4.14
N ASP A 173 -16.62 19.38 -4.28
CA ASP A 173 -17.01 18.33 -5.21
C ASP A 173 -16.61 18.62 -6.67
N GLU A 174 -16.92 19.80 -7.18
CA GLU A 174 -16.63 20.19 -8.58
C GLU A 174 -15.12 20.18 -8.86
N ARG A 175 -14.32 20.72 -7.95
CA ARG A 175 -12.89 20.85 -8.11
C ARG A 175 -12.18 19.50 -8.00
N ILE A 176 -12.56 18.69 -7.03
CA ILE A 176 -12.03 17.34 -6.84
C ILE A 176 -12.43 16.44 -8.00
N ARG A 177 -13.70 16.50 -8.44
CA ARG A 177 -14.17 15.74 -9.62
C ARG A 177 -13.43 16.10 -10.89
N LYS A 178 -13.12 17.39 -11.07
CA LYS A 178 -12.31 17.82 -12.23
C LYS A 178 -10.93 17.20 -12.19
N ILE A 179 -10.22 17.25 -11.05
CA ILE A 179 -8.90 16.62 -10.89
C ILE A 179 -8.96 15.10 -11.18
N ILE A 180 -9.99 14.42 -10.67
CA ILE A 180 -10.21 12.99 -10.95
C ILE A 180 -10.41 12.74 -12.44
N ALA A 181 -11.22 13.56 -13.12
CA ALA A 181 -11.49 13.43 -14.55
C ALA A 181 -10.23 13.65 -15.38
N ASP A 182 -9.48 14.72 -15.11
CA ASP A 182 -8.23 15.05 -15.79
C ASP A 182 -7.19 13.94 -15.64
N LEU A 183 -7.06 13.37 -14.43
CA LEU A 183 -6.17 12.23 -14.18
C LEU A 183 -6.63 10.95 -14.89
N LYS A 184 -7.93 10.67 -14.94
CA LYS A 184 -8.46 9.52 -15.69
C LYS A 184 -8.15 9.61 -17.18
N GLU A 185 -8.22 10.80 -17.76
CA GLU A 185 -7.87 11.01 -19.16
C GLU A 185 -6.40 10.68 -19.44
N VAL A 186 -5.50 11.12 -18.56
CA VAL A 186 -4.06 10.84 -18.67
C VAL A 186 -3.74 9.34 -18.50
N ILE A 187 -4.44 8.64 -17.61
CA ILE A 187 -4.19 7.20 -17.35
C ILE A 187 -4.67 6.32 -18.50
N ASN A 188 -5.71 6.75 -19.23
CA ASN A 188 -6.31 5.96 -20.31
C ASN A 188 -5.68 6.23 -21.69
N ASN A 189 -4.77 7.21 -21.80
CA ASN A 189 -3.98 7.53 -22.99
C ASN A 189 -2.57 6.90 -22.92
#